data_919994adf0d96f8d6f4cb78a9c135e48
#
_entry.id   919994adf0d96f8d6f4cb78a9c135e48
#
_cell.length_a   1.000
_cell.length_b   1.000
_cell.length_c   1.000
_cell.angle_alpha   90.00
_cell.angle_beta   90.00
_cell.angle_gamma   90.00
#
_symmetry.space_group_name_H-M   'P 1'
#
loop_
_entity.id
_entity.type
_entity.pdbx_description
1 polymer ?
#
loop_
_entity_poly.entity_id
_entity_poly.type
_entity_poly.pdbx_seq_one_letter_code
_entity_poly.pdbx_strand_id
1 'polypeptide(L)'
;MGKRIVLGFEGGPWFAIHLMIAGRLHWRPAGERSKKAILFLDFDNGTLTLTEAGSKKRAALHVVDGERALRALDAGGIEPLEATGAEFATVLRRENHTLKRVLTDPHLFSGIGNAYSDEILHRARLSPAALTSRLDDAEVSRLYQATQGTLAEWTTRLRAEAAGKFPENVTAFREGMAVHGRYGKPCPLCGAKVQRIRYADNETNYCAACQTGGKLLADRALSRLLRQDWPRTLEELELRRKSLDS
;
A
#
# COMPACT_ATOMS: atom_id res chain seq x y z
N MET A 1 -7.65 -13.12 0.53
CA MET A 1 -7.78 -13.03 -0.93
C MET A 1 -7.56 -11.58 -1.34
N GLY A 2 -6.37 -11.25 -1.71
CA GLY A 2 -5.93 -9.88 -1.97
C GLY A 2 -6.19 -8.94 -0.78
N LYS A 3 -6.82 -7.80 -1.06
CA LYS A 3 -7.26 -6.83 -0.02
C LYS A 3 -8.75 -6.99 0.35
N ARG A 4 -9.29 -8.20 0.25
CA ARG A 4 -10.67 -8.52 0.61
C ARG A 4 -10.72 -9.41 1.86
N ILE A 5 -11.71 -9.17 2.68
CA ILE A 5 -12.07 -10.02 3.83
C ILE A 5 -13.17 -10.93 3.33
N VAL A 6 -12.94 -12.23 3.44
CA VAL A 6 -13.88 -13.27 2.98
C VAL A 6 -14.48 -13.97 4.16
N LEU A 7 -15.80 -14.03 4.22
CA LEU A 7 -16.57 -14.76 5.21
C LEU A 7 -17.36 -15.86 4.49
N GLY A 8 -17.17 -17.10 4.88
CA GLY A 8 -17.94 -18.25 4.42
C GLY A 8 -18.99 -18.63 5.44
N PHE A 9 -20.20 -18.95 5.00
CA PHE A 9 -21.28 -19.42 5.82
C PHE A 9 -21.55 -20.89 5.53
N GLU A 10 -21.80 -21.68 6.55
CA GLU A 10 -22.08 -23.10 6.42
C GLU A 10 -23.32 -23.34 5.56
N GLY A 11 -23.17 -24.12 4.47
CA GLY A 11 -24.22 -24.34 3.49
C GLY A 11 -24.76 -23.10 2.77
N GLY A 12 -24.08 -21.96 2.90
CA GLY A 12 -24.53 -20.68 2.40
C GLY A 12 -23.54 -19.96 1.48
N PRO A 13 -23.83 -18.69 1.14
CA PRO A 13 -22.98 -17.88 0.26
C PRO A 13 -21.67 -17.50 0.92
N TRP A 14 -20.77 -16.98 0.08
CA TRP A 14 -19.54 -16.29 0.48
C TRP A 14 -19.71 -14.78 0.38
N PHE A 15 -19.27 -14.07 1.42
CA PHE A 15 -19.22 -12.61 1.44
C PHE A 15 -17.78 -12.15 1.26
N ALA A 16 -17.49 -11.41 0.20
CA ALA A 16 -16.19 -10.81 -0.03
C ALA A 16 -16.29 -9.28 0.14
N ILE A 17 -15.75 -8.78 1.24
CA ILE A 17 -15.79 -7.37 1.63
C ILE A 17 -14.51 -6.69 1.17
N HIS A 18 -14.62 -5.66 0.34
CA HIS A 18 -13.52 -4.79 -0.05
C HIS A 18 -13.68 -3.42 0.61
N LEU A 19 -12.77 -3.08 1.53
CA LEU A 19 -12.86 -1.86 2.34
C LEU A 19 -12.49 -0.59 1.56
N MET A 20 -11.81 -0.73 0.42
CA MET A 20 -11.25 0.39 -0.33
C MET A 20 -10.36 1.28 0.56
N ILE A 21 -10.42 2.61 0.41
CA ILE A 21 -9.57 3.56 1.15
C ILE A 21 -10.16 3.90 2.51
N ALA A 22 -11.47 4.12 2.58
CA ALA A 22 -12.15 4.71 3.73
C ALA A 22 -13.06 3.75 4.50
N GLY A 23 -13.29 2.54 3.99
CA GLY A 23 -14.06 1.52 4.67
C GLY A 23 -13.38 1.02 5.95
N ARG A 24 -14.16 0.83 7.00
CA ARG A 24 -13.68 0.34 8.30
C ARG A 24 -14.66 -0.67 8.85
N LEU A 25 -14.11 -1.77 9.37
CA LEU A 25 -14.88 -2.74 10.13
C LEU A 25 -14.74 -2.47 11.63
N HIS A 26 -15.82 -2.68 12.35
CA HIS A 26 -15.91 -2.54 13.79
C HIS A 26 -16.62 -3.75 14.36
N TRP A 27 -16.17 -4.25 15.50
CA TRP A 27 -16.88 -5.27 16.27
C TRP A 27 -17.61 -4.60 17.43
N ARG A 28 -18.89 -4.86 17.57
CA ARG A 28 -19.77 -4.25 18.57
C ARG A 28 -20.57 -5.32 19.32
N PRO A 29 -21.11 -4.99 20.50
CA PRO A 29 -22.07 -5.86 21.16
C PRO A 29 -23.21 -6.28 20.23
N ALA A 30 -23.76 -7.50 20.46
CA ALA A 30 -24.82 -8.04 19.61
C ALA A 30 -26.03 -7.08 19.54
N GLY A 31 -26.49 -6.81 18.31
CA GLY A 31 -27.61 -5.91 18.06
C GLY A 31 -27.33 -4.41 18.14
N GLU A 32 -26.10 -3.99 18.50
CA GLU A 32 -25.76 -2.56 18.49
C GLU A 32 -25.80 -1.99 17.06
N ARG A 33 -26.42 -0.83 16.91
CA ARG A 33 -26.62 -0.14 15.61
C ARG A 33 -25.96 1.24 15.61
N SER A 34 -25.18 1.52 14.60
CA SER A 34 -24.58 2.83 14.35
C SER A 34 -25.25 3.51 13.17
N LYS A 35 -25.63 4.79 13.30
CA LYS A 35 -26.19 5.59 12.21
C LYS A 35 -25.21 5.82 11.04
N LYS A 36 -23.90 5.60 11.27
CA LYS A 36 -22.84 5.74 10.26
C LYS A 36 -22.56 4.44 9.50
N ALA A 37 -23.19 3.34 9.90
CA ALA A 37 -22.96 2.05 9.27
C ALA A 37 -23.68 1.94 7.94
N ILE A 38 -23.04 1.25 7.00
CA ILE A 38 -23.59 0.90 5.68
C ILE A 38 -23.89 -0.59 5.56
N LEU A 39 -23.39 -1.40 6.51
CA LEU A 39 -23.65 -2.84 6.60
C LEU A 39 -23.57 -3.29 8.07
N PHE A 40 -24.44 -4.21 8.44
CA PHE A 40 -24.39 -4.96 9.68
C PHE A 40 -24.42 -6.46 9.35
N LEU A 41 -23.56 -7.22 10.00
CA LEU A 41 -23.63 -8.68 10.03
C LEU A 41 -23.74 -9.09 11.51
N ASP A 42 -24.87 -9.64 11.87
CA ASP A 42 -25.15 -10.07 13.23
C ASP A 42 -24.70 -11.52 13.45
N PHE A 43 -24.04 -11.75 14.54
CA PHE A 43 -23.61 -13.04 15.06
C PHE A 43 -24.11 -13.20 16.50
N ASP A 44 -24.13 -14.41 17.01
CA ASP A 44 -24.60 -14.69 18.37
C ASP A 44 -23.85 -13.91 19.45
N ASN A 45 -22.56 -13.64 19.22
CA ASN A 45 -21.67 -12.98 20.18
C ASN A 45 -21.30 -11.55 19.83
N GLY A 46 -21.86 -10.96 18.77
CA GLY A 46 -21.56 -9.59 18.38
C GLY A 46 -22.09 -9.19 17.01
N THR A 47 -21.91 -7.93 16.67
CA THR A 47 -22.28 -7.36 15.37
C THR A 47 -21.02 -6.82 14.67
N LEU A 48 -20.71 -7.35 13.48
CA LEU A 48 -19.70 -6.77 12.59
C LEU A 48 -20.33 -5.62 11.81
N THR A 49 -19.79 -4.44 11.98
CA THR A 49 -20.32 -3.20 11.38
C THR A 49 -19.33 -2.65 10.38
N LEU A 50 -19.78 -2.37 9.15
CA LEU A 50 -18.99 -1.65 8.14
C LEU A 50 -19.40 -0.18 8.11
N THR A 51 -18.41 0.70 8.28
CA THR A 51 -18.57 2.14 8.10
C THR A 51 -17.66 2.62 6.98
N GLU A 52 -17.99 3.75 6.36
CA GLU A 52 -17.10 4.41 5.40
C GLU A 52 -17.19 5.91 5.55
N ALA A 53 -16.04 6.57 5.72
CA ALA A 53 -15.95 8.02 5.78
C ALA A 53 -16.11 8.65 4.38
N GLY A 54 -16.49 9.94 4.35
CA GLY A 54 -16.64 10.70 3.10
C GLY A 54 -18.00 10.54 2.43
N SER A 55 -18.24 11.37 1.42
CA SER A 55 -19.52 11.43 0.67
C SER A 55 -19.61 10.31 -0.38
N LYS A 56 -18.49 9.96 -1.02
CA LYS A 56 -18.43 8.90 -2.03
C LYS A 56 -18.13 7.57 -1.35
N LYS A 57 -19.12 6.69 -1.29
CA LYS A 57 -18.96 5.32 -0.80
C LYS A 57 -18.36 4.45 -1.90
N ARG A 58 -17.27 3.75 -1.60
CA ARG A 58 -16.55 2.85 -2.52
C ARG A 58 -16.35 1.45 -1.96
N ALA A 59 -16.55 1.27 -0.63
CA ALA A 59 -16.54 -0.06 -0.03
C ALA A 59 -17.57 -0.94 -0.72
N ALA A 60 -17.23 -2.19 -0.99
CA ALA A 60 -18.06 -3.12 -1.73
C ALA A 60 -18.21 -4.43 -0.97
N LEU A 61 -19.42 -4.98 -0.99
CA LEU A 61 -19.74 -6.35 -0.59
C LEU A 61 -20.16 -7.13 -1.83
N HIS A 62 -19.44 -8.21 -2.11
CA HIS A 62 -19.82 -9.20 -3.10
C HIS A 62 -20.41 -10.40 -2.37
N VAL A 63 -21.62 -10.78 -2.73
CA VAL A 63 -22.27 -12.02 -2.25
C VAL A 63 -22.25 -12.99 -3.42
N VAL A 64 -21.55 -14.10 -3.24
CA VAL A 64 -21.37 -15.09 -4.30
C VAL A 64 -21.68 -16.50 -3.78
N ASP A 65 -22.22 -17.33 -4.66
CA ASP A 65 -22.52 -18.72 -4.35
C ASP A 65 -21.41 -19.64 -4.89
N GLY A 66 -20.92 -20.49 -3.98
CA GLY A 66 -19.89 -21.47 -4.26
C GLY A 66 -18.47 -20.91 -4.45
N GLU A 67 -17.48 -21.77 -4.23
CA GLU A 67 -16.05 -21.43 -4.32
C GLU A 67 -15.62 -20.95 -5.72
N ARG A 68 -16.25 -21.46 -6.78
CA ARG A 68 -15.91 -21.05 -8.15
C ARG A 68 -16.19 -19.55 -8.38
N ALA A 69 -17.35 -19.07 -7.91
CA ALA A 69 -17.71 -17.67 -8.00
C ALA A 69 -16.82 -16.80 -7.10
N LEU A 70 -16.44 -17.31 -5.92
CA LEU A 70 -15.49 -16.64 -5.05
C LEU A 70 -14.11 -16.50 -5.73
N ARG A 71 -13.59 -17.58 -6.31
CA ARG A 71 -12.31 -17.56 -7.04
C ARG A 71 -12.30 -16.59 -8.21
N ALA A 72 -13.44 -16.38 -8.88
CA ALA A 72 -13.56 -15.41 -9.96
C ALA A 72 -13.35 -13.95 -9.50
N LEU A 73 -13.44 -13.67 -8.21
CA LEU A 73 -13.12 -12.36 -7.64
C LEU A 73 -11.62 -12.16 -7.42
N ASP A 74 -10.81 -13.22 -7.49
CA ASP A 74 -9.35 -13.13 -7.33
C ASP A 74 -8.73 -12.53 -8.59
N ALA A 75 -7.83 -11.57 -8.41
CA ALA A 75 -7.07 -10.99 -9.53
C ALA A 75 -5.95 -11.91 -10.04
N GLY A 76 -5.61 -12.97 -9.30
CA GLY A 76 -4.64 -14.00 -9.71
C GLY A 76 -3.17 -13.63 -9.49
N GLY A 77 -2.87 -12.56 -8.78
CA GLY A 77 -1.49 -12.26 -8.38
C GLY A 77 -0.96 -13.22 -7.31
N ILE A 78 0.34 -13.46 -7.31
CA ILE A 78 0.96 -14.32 -6.28
C ILE A 78 0.85 -13.70 -4.90
N GLU A 79 0.74 -14.54 -3.86
CA GLU A 79 0.80 -14.09 -2.45
C GLU A 79 2.27 -13.83 -2.06
N PRO A 80 2.68 -12.57 -1.83
CA PRO A 80 4.09 -12.24 -1.69
C PRO A 80 4.77 -12.94 -0.52
N LEU A 81 4.05 -13.23 0.57
CA LEU A 81 4.61 -13.90 1.75
C LEU A 81 4.80 -15.41 1.57
N GLU A 82 4.15 -16.01 0.61
CA GLU A 82 4.20 -17.45 0.33
C GLU A 82 5.12 -17.77 -0.87
N ALA A 83 5.33 -16.78 -1.74
CA ALA A 83 6.10 -16.95 -2.96
C ALA A 83 7.59 -17.17 -2.68
N THR A 84 8.21 -18.04 -3.47
CA THR A 84 9.67 -18.19 -3.53
C THR A 84 10.31 -17.00 -4.27
N GLY A 85 11.63 -16.80 -4.07
CA GLY A 85 12.36 -15.77 -4.81
C GLY A 85 12.32 -15.95 -6.34
N ALA A 86 12.29 -17.19 -6.82
CA ALA A 86 12.19 -17.51 -8.25
C ALA A 86 10.82 -17.14 -8.83
N GLU A 87 9.74 -17.47 -8.13
CA GLU A 87 8.38 -17.09 -8.52
C GLU A 87 8.21 -15.57 -8.51
N PHE A 88 8.71 -14.91 -7.46
CA PHE A 88 8.70 -13.45 -7.36
C PHE A 88 9.42 -12.80 -8.54
N ALA A 89 10.63 -13.27 -8.88
CA ALA A 89 11.42 -12.76 -10.00
C ALA A 89 10.71 -12.97 -11.35
N THR A 90 10.09 -14.14 -11.54
CA THR A 90 9.33 -14.46 -12.74
C THR A 90 8.14 -13.50 -12.92
N VAL A 91 7.36 -13.28 -11.86
CA VAL A 91 6.21 -12.39 -11.90
C VAL A 91 6.64 -10.93 -12.07
N LEU A 92 7.70 -10.50 -11.36
CA LEU A 92 8.23 -9.14 -11.45
C LEU A 92 8.64 -8.78 -12.89
N ARG A 93 9.20 -9.75 -13.64
CA ARG A 93 9.69 -9.57 -15.02
C ARG A 93 8.64 -9.81 -16.11
N ARG A 94 7.43 -10.21 -15.74
CA ARG A 94 6.35 -10.48 -16.70
C ARG A 94 6.01 -9.26 -17.56
N GLU A 95 6.07 -8.08 -16.94
CA GLU A 95 5.75 -6.81 -17.59
C GLU A 95 6.82 -5.76 -17.33
N ASN A 96 7.11 -4.93 -18.35
CA ASN A 96 8.05 -3.83 -18.19
C ASN A 96 7.35 -2.56 -17.74
N HIS A 97 7.19 -2.42 -16.44
CA HIS A 97 6.59 -1.26 -15.78
C HIS A 97 7.47 -0.74 -14.65
N THR A 98 7.11 0.41 -14.10
CA THR A 98 7.79 0.93 -12.91
C THR A 98 7.54 0.02 -11.71
N LEU A 99 8.54 -0.11 -10.83
CA LEU A 99 8.46 -0.95 -9.63
C LEU A 99 7.23 -0.63 -8.78
N LYS A 100 6.93 0.67 -8.61
CA LYS A 100 5.74 1.09 -7.87
C LYS A 100 4.46 0.51 -8.47
N ARG A 101 4.32 0.55 -9.80
CA ARG A 101 3.15 0.04 -10.51
C ARG A 101 3.05 -1.48 -10.38
N VAL A 102 4.14 -2.19 -10.63
CA VAL A 102 4.18 -3.66 -10.56
C VAL A 102 3.82 -4.16 -9.18
N LEU A 103 4.42 -3.59 -8.12
CA LEU A 103 4.13 -4.00 -6.74
C LEU A 103 2.68 -3.75 -6.32
N THR A 104 2.01 -2.76 -6.91
CA THR A 104 0.61 -2.43 -6.56
C THR A 104 -0.42 -3.06 -7.48
N ASP A 105 0.01 -3.78 -8.52
CA ASP A 105 -0.88 -4.48 -9.44
C ASP A 105 -1.36 -5.80 -8.82
N PRO A 106 -2.67 -5.95 -8.54
CA PRO A 106 -3.21 -7.14 -7.93
C PRO A 106 -3.18 -8.38 -8.84
N HIS A 107 -2.94 -8.22 -10.15
CA HIS A 107 -2.74 -9.32 -11.09
C HIS A 107 -1.32 -9.90 -11.04
N LEU A 108 -0.38 -9.17 -10.45
CA LEU A 108 1.01 -9.59 -10.28
C LEU A 108 1.30 -9.96 -8.83
N PHE A 109 0.99 -9.06 -7.89
CA PHE A 109 1.23 -9.25 -6.46
C PHE A 109 -0.04 -8.99 -5.66
N SER A 110 -0.53 -10.03 -4.99
CA SER A 110 -1.69 -9.95 -4.12
C SER A 110 -1.41 -9.06 -2.89
N GLY A 111 -2.40 -8.29 -2.46
CA GLY A 111 -2.40 -7.62 -1.16
C GLY A 111 -1.56 -6.35 -1.03
N ILE A 112 -0.51 -6.14 -1.82
CA ILE A 112 0.34 -4.94 -1.71
C ILE A 112 -0.42 -3.69 -2.16
N GLY A 113 -0.44 -2.68 -1.30
CA GLY A 113 -1.09 -1.39 -1.57
C GLY A 113 -0.09 -0.23 -1.64
N ASN A 114 -0.64 0.98 -1.78
CA ASN A 114 0.15 2.19 -1.93
C ASN A 114 1.16 2.40 -0.78
N ALA A 115 0.73 2.21 0.47
CA ALA A 115 1.58 2.44 1.64
C ALA A 115 2.76 1.46 1.69
N TYR A 116 2.47 0.17 1.66
CA TYR A 116 3.51 -0.84 1.81
C TYR A 116 4.44 -0.93 0.60
N SER A 117 4.00 -0.59 -0.60
CA SER A 117 4.91 -0.50 -1.74
C SER A 117 5.93 0.65 -1.60
N ASP A 118 5.58 1.79 -0.95
CA ASP A 118 6.55 2.83 -0.62
C ASP A 118 7.60 2.33 0.38
N GLU A 119 7.16 1.65 1.44
CA GLU A 119 8.03 1.10 2.48
C GLU A 119 8.96 0.00 1.96
N ILE A 120 8.42 -0.91 1.14
CA ILE A 120 9.18 -1.98 0.48
C ILE A 120 10.30 -1.39 -0.40
N LEU A 121 9.96 -0.41 -1.23
CA LEU A 121 10.92 0.22 -2.14
C LEU A 121 11.97 1.02 -1.37
N HIS A 122 11.60 1.66 -0.26
CA HIS A 122 12.55 2.33 0.62
C HIS A 122 13.52 1.33 1.27
N ARG A 123 13.02 0.22 1.81
CA ARG A 123 13.83 -0.85 2.42
C ARG A 123 14.77 -1.49 1.40
N ALA A 124 14.30 -1.71 0.17
CA ALA A 124 15.09 -2.22 -0.94
C ALA A 124 16.11 -1.20 -1.49
N ARG A 125 16.00 0.08 -1.12
CA ARG A 125 16.77 1.20 -1.70
C ARG A 125 16.65 1.27 -3.22
N LEU A 126 15.45 1.04 -3.74
CA LEU A 126 15.14 1.09 -5.16
C LEU A 126 14.18 2.24 -5.49
N SER A 127 14.42 2.87 -6.63
CA SER A 127 13.57 3.94 -7.11
C SER A 127 12.16 3.43 -7.43
N PRO A 128 11.08 4.09 -6.99
CA PRO A 128 9.72 3.73 -7.38
C PRO A 128 9.48 3.85 -8.89
N ALA A 129 10.28 4.65 -9.59
CA ALA A 129 10.22 4.83 -11.03
C ALA A 129 11.17 3.92 -11.83
N ALA A 130 11.99 3.09 -11.16
CA ALA A 130 12.83 2.12 -11.87
C ALA A 130 11.98 1.13 -12.65
N LEU A 131 12.42 0.78 -13.86
CA LEU A 131 11.74 -0.20 -14.72
C LEU A 131 12.17 -1.61 -14.34
N THR A 132 11.23 -2.55 -14.34
CA THR A 132 11.49 -3.96 -14.01
C THR A 132 12.54 -4.58 -14.93
N SER A 133 12.58 -4.18 -16.21
CA SER A 133 13.55 -4.66 -17.19
C SER A 133 15.00 -4.19 -16.94
N ARG A 134 15.21 -3.23 -16.06
CA ARG A 134 16.54 -2.66 -15.78
C ARG A 134 17.15 -3.19 -14.48
N LEU A 135 16.44 -4.03 -13.74
CA LEU A 135 16.94 -4.60 -12.49
C LEU A 135 17.89 -5.76 -12.78
N ASP A 136 19.02 -5.74 -12.13
CA ASP A 136 19.89 -6.91 -12.03
C ASP A 136 19.35 -7.94 -11.02
N ASP A 137 19.95 -9.13 -10.98
CA ASP A 137 19.49 -10.22 -10.11
C ASP A 137 19.68 -9.89 -8.61
N ALA A 138 20.70 -9.11 -8.26
CA ALA A 138 20.94 -8.68 -6.89
C ALA A 138 19.85 -7.68 -6.44
N GLU A 139 19.42 -6.79 -7.31
CA GLU A 139 18.33 -5.86 -7.07
C GLU A 139 16.97 -6.56 -6.94
N VAL A 140 16.71 -7.57 -7.78
CA VAL A 140 15.51 -8.41 -7.68
C VAL A 140 15.50 -9.17 -6.36
N SER A 141 16.62 -9.80 -5.98
CA SER A 141 16.75 -10.50 -4.70
C SER A 141 16.53 -9.55 -3.52
N ARG A 142 17.12 -8.37 -3.55
CA ARG A 142 16.95 -7.34 -2.51
C ARG A 142 15.51 -6.85 -2.41
N LEU A 143 14.82 -6.68 -3.56
CA LEU A 143 13.40 -6.32 -3.58
C LEU A 143 12.52 -7.41 -2.99
N TYR A 144 12.79 -8.68 -3.32
CA TYR A 144 12.09 -9.83 -2.74
C TYR A 144 12.25 -9.87 -1.22
N GLN A 145 13.50 -9.80 -0.73
CA GLN A 145 13.78 -9.79 0.72
C GLN A 145 13.12 -8.60 1.44
N ALA A 146 13.16 -7.43 0.82
CA ALA A 146 12.48 -6.24 1.35
C ALA A 146 10.96 -6.43 1.41
N THR A 147 10.36 -7.09 0.40
CA THR A 147 8.93 -7.39 0.36
C THR A 147 8.55 -8.33 1.50
N GLN A 148 9.23 -9.46 1.60
CA GLN A 148 9.02 -10.45 2.67
C GLN A 148 9.18 -9.80 4.05
N GLY A 149 10.32 -9.16 4.29
CA GLY A 149 10.64 -8.56 5.58
C GLY A 149 9.67 -7.45 5.99
N THR A 150 9.28 -6.57 5.07
CA THR A 150 8.34 -5.48 5.38
C THR A 150 6.96 -6.02 5.73
N LEU A 151 6.42 -6.92 4.91
CA LEU A 151 5.07 -7.45 5.13
C LEU A 151 4.99 -8.31 6.40
N ALA A 152 6.00 -9.15 6.66
CA ALA A 152 6.06 -9.98 7.87
C ALA A 152 6.18 -9.14 9.14
N GLU A 153 7.07 -8.15 9.15
CA GLU A 153 7.28 -7.23 10.27
C GLU A 153 6.01 -6.46 10.61
N TRP A 154 5.38 -5.85 9.61
CA TRP A 154 4.14 -5.10 9.82
C TRP A 154 2.98 -6.00 10.25
N THR A 155 2.88 -7.22 9.72
CA THR A 155 1.87 -8.18 10.16
C THR A 155 2.05 -8.53 11.63
N THR A 156 3.28 -8.81 12.06
CA THR A 156 3.61 -9.13 13.45
C THR A 156 3.30 -7.94 14.37
N ARG A 157 3.72 -6.75 13.98
CA ARG A 157 3.46 -5.51 14.72
C ARG A 157 1.97 -5.26 14.89
N LEU A 158 1.18 -5.34 13.80
CA LEU A 158 -0.25 -5.09 13.84
C LEU A 158 -1.01 -6.13 14.67
N ARG A 159 -0.58 -7.39 14.65
CA ARG A 159 -1.11 -8.44 15.53
C ARG A 159 -0.83 -8.14 17.00
N ALA A 160 0.39 -7.71 17.31
CA ALA A 160 0.75 -7.32 18.68
C ALA A 160 -0.04 -6.09 19.15
N GLU A 161 -0.20 -5.07 18.31
CA GLU A 161 -1.00 -3.88 18.62
C GLU A 161 -2.49 -4.22 18.86
N ALA A 162 -3.04 -5.17 18.12
CA ALA A 162 -4.42 -5.63 18.32
C ALA A 162 -4.59 -6.38 19.66
N ALA A 163 -3.54 -7.02 20.17
CA ALA A 163 -3.51 -7.70 21.48
C ALA A 163 -4.72 -8.66 21.69
N GLY A 164 -5.09 -9.41 20.66
CA GLY A 164 -6.23 -10.33 20.67
C GLY A 164 -7.61 -9.66 20.57
N LYS A 165 -7.67 -8.33 20.47
CA LYS A 165 -8.92 -7.59 20.26
C LYS A 165 -9.16 -7.36 18.76
N PHE A 166 -10.41 -7.02 18.43
CA PHE A 166 -10.73 -6.61 17.06
C PHE A 166 -9.96 -5.34 16.71
N PRO A 167 -9.24 -5.30 15.54
CA PRO A 167 -8.41 -4.17 15.18
C PRO A 167 -9.27 -2.96 14.79
N GLU A 168 -9.34 -1.99 15.66
CA GLU A 168 -9.96 -0.69 15.41
C GLU A 168 -8.95 0.30 14.77
N ASN A 169 -9.45 1.39 14.21
CA ASN A 169 -8.63 2.48 13.66
C ASN A 169 -7.59 2.05 12.61
N VAL A 170 -7.94 1.07 11.77
CA VAL A 170 -7.07 0.61 10.70
C VAL A 170 -6.83 1.74 9.69
N THR A 171 -5.57 2.13 9.52
CA THR A 171 -5.15 3.20 8.61
C THR A 171 -3.83 2.84 7.95
N ALA A 172 -3.58 3.40 6.76
CA ALA A 172 -2.27 3.31 6.09
C ALA A 172 -1.23 4.29 6.68
N PHE A 173 -1.68 5.31 7.42
CA PHE A 173 -0.79 6.28 8.05
C PHE A 173 -0.49 5.82 9.48
N ARG A 174 0.65 5.13 9.64
CA ARG A 174 1.03 4.57 10.93
C ARG A 174 2.36 5.14 11.42
N GLU A 175 2.46 5.24 12.73
CA GLU A 175 3.74 5.52 13.38
C GLU A 175 4.76 4.42 13.02
N GLY A 176 6.01 4.81 12.77
CA GLY A 176 7.06 3.89 12.35
C GLY A 176 7.15 3.64 10.83
N MET A 177 6.23 4.17 10.00
CA MET A 177 6.45 4.23 8.56
C MET A 177 7.71 5.05 8.25
N ALA A 178 8.55 4.55 7.33
CA ALA A 178 9.80 5.20 6.97
C ALA A 178 9.60 6.38 6.01
N VAL A 179 8.74 6.20 5.01
CA VAL A 179 8.51 7.21 3.96
C VAL A 179 7.03 7.48 3.70
N HIS A 180 6.15 6.50 3.81
CA HIS A 180 4.74 6.70 3.48
C HIS A 180 4.05 7.70 4.41
N GLY A 181 3.42 8.74 3.82
CA GLY A 181 2.79 9.83 4.57
C GLY A 181 3.77 10.76 5.30
N ARG A 182 5.07 10.69 4.97
CA ARG A 182 6.12 11.43 5.68
C ARG A 182 6.79 12.51 4.82
N TYR A 183 6.11 13.02 3.79
CA TYR A 183 6.64 14.10 2.96
C TYR A 183 7.20 15.26 3.82
N GLY A 184 8.41 15.70 3.51
CA GLY A 184 9.10 16.78 4.20
C GLY A 184 9.73 16.41 5.55
N LYS A 185 9.39 15.24 6.14
CA LYS A 185 10.00 14.73 7.37
C LYS A 185 11.35 14.05 7.08
N PRO A 186 12.26 13.96 8.05
CA PRO A 186 13.54 13.29 7.85
C PRO A 186 13.35 11.78 7.62
N CYS A 187 14.11 11.24 6.67
CA CYS A 187 14.25 9.81 6.44
C CYS A 187 14.94 9.16 7.66
N PRO A 188 14.42 8.06 8.22
CA PRO A 188 15.01 7.43 9.40
C PRO A 188 16.39 6.82 9.15
N LEU A 189 16.77 6.56 7.88
CA LEU A 189 18.06 5.96 7.53
C LEU A 189 19.15 7.01 7.27
N CYS A 190 18.84 8.15 6.65
CA CYS A 190 19.87 9.09 6.19
C CYS A 190 19.59 10.55 6.56
N GLY A 191 18.47 10.87 7.21
CA GLY A 191 18.10 12.23 7.61
C GLY A 191 17.59 13.14 6.50
N ALA A 192 17.78 12.80 5.21
CA ALA A 192 17.29 13.60 4.10
C ALA A 192 15.77 13.71 4.10
N LYS A 193 15.22 14.85 3.68
CA LYS A 193 13.77 15.04 3.63
C LYS A 193 13.11 14.10 2.63
N VAL A 194 12.11 13.33 3.09
CA VAL A 194 11.28 12.46 2.26
C VAL A 194 10.57 13.30 1.19
N GLN A 195 10.64 12.83 -0.04
CA GLN A 195 10.01 13.44 -1.22
C GLN A 195 8.70 12.74 -1.56
N ARG A 196 7.90 13.37 -2.42
CA ARG A 196 6.67 12.77 -2.95
C ARG A 196 6.49 13.07 -4.43
N ILE A 197 5.76 12.18 -5.09
CA ILE A 197 5.18 12.39 -6.40
C ILE A 197 3.67 12.27 -6.24
N ARG A 198 2.93 13.27 -6.69
CA ARG A 198 1.46 13.19 -6.76
C ARG A 198 1.03 12.73 -8.15
N TYR A 199 0.08 11.82 -8.17
CA TYR A 199 -0.49 11.29 -9.37
C TYR A 199 -1.99 11.02 -9.14
N ALA A 200 -2.86 11.86 -9.71
CA ALA A 200 -4.29 11.86 -9.43
C ALA A 200 -4.57 11.84 -7.91
N ASP A 201 -5.33 10.84 -7.43
CA ASP A 201 -5.66 10.68 -6.01
C ASP A 201 -4.58 9.92 -5.20
N ASN A 202 -3.46 9.54 -5.84
CA ASN A 202 -2.39 8.77 -5.23
C ASN A 202 -1.13 9.62 -5.00
N GLU A 203 -0.42 9.28 -3.93
CA GLU A 203 0.88 9.86 -3.61
C GLU A 203 1.89 8.73 -3.43
N THR A 204 3.06 8.86 -4.06
CA THR A 204 4.20 7.97 -3.84
C THR A 204 5.22 8.74 -3.00
N ASN A 205 5.62 8.18 -1.87
CA ASN A 205 6.64 8.76 -1.01
C ASN A 205 7.96 7.98 -1.16
N TYR A 206 9.06 8.69 -1.19
CA TYR A 206 10.40 8.11 -1.35
C TYR A 206 11.49 8.99 -0.73
N CYS A 207 12.62 8.40 -0.39
CA CYS A 207 13.82 9.13 0.00
C CYS A 207 14.76 9.25 -1.21
N ALA A 208 14.98 10.48 -1.71
CA ALA A 208 15.81 10.67 -2.89
C ALA A 208 17.28 10.24 -2.64
N ALA A 209 17.83 10.50 -1.46
CA ALA A 209 19.20 10.07 -1.13
C ALA A 209 19.34 8.54 -1.14
N CYS A 210 18.41 7.80 -0.46
CA CYS A 210 18.51 6.35 -0.33
C CYS A 210 18.15 5.59 -1.62
N GLN A 211 17.21 6.12 -2.43
CA GLN A 211 16.56 5.35 -3.50
C GLN A 211 16.94 5.82 -4.91
N THR A 212 17.42 7.06 -5.07
CA THR A 212 17.68 7.64 -6.39
C THR A 212 19.03 8.34 -6.51
N GLY A 213 19.92 8.15 -5.53
CA GLY A 213 21.23 8.82 -5.51
C GLY A 213 21.14 10.36 -5.51
N GLY A 214 20.14 10.90 -4.79
CA GLY A 214 19.89 12.34 -4.69
C GLY A 214 19.05 12.94 -5.84
N LYS A 215 18.72 12.18 -6.89
CA LYS A 215 17.89 12.66 -8.00
C LYS A 215 16.43 12.80 -7.59
N LEU A 216 15.81 13.93 -7.92
CA LEU A 216 14.38 14.13 -7.74
C LEU A 216 13.60 13.53 -8.91
N LEU A 217 12.61 12.71 -8.56
CA LEU A 217 11.71 12.14 -9.55
C LEU A 217 10.67 13.20 -9.96
N ALA A 218 10.41 13.30 -11.26
CA ALA A 218 9.51 14.29 -11.80
C ALA A 218 8.05 14.00 -11.38
N ASP A 219 7.44 14.96 -10.69
CA ASP A 219 6.00 15.07 -10.61
C ASP A 219 5.48 15.64 -11.93
N ARG A 220 4.58 14.91 -12.61
CA ARG A 220 4.14 15.31 -13.97
C ARG A 220 3.49 16.69 -14.01
N ALA A 221 2.75 17.07 -12.98
CA ALA A 221 2.08 18.36 -12.94
C ALA A 221 3.08 19.49 -12.66
N LEU A 222 3.89 19.34 -11.61
CA LEU A 222 4.86 20.34 -11.20
C LEU A 222 6.02 20.47 -12.18
N SER A 223 6.52 19.36 -12.74
CA SER A 223 7.62 19.41 -13.73
C SER A 223 7.19 20.04 -15.05
N ARG A 224 5.92 19.90 -15.46
CA ARG A 224 5.37 20.63 -16.61
C ARG A 224 5.24 22.12 -16.36
N LEU A 225 4.84 22.50 -15.13
CA LEU A 225 4.69 23.91 -14.74
C LEU A 225 6.04 24.59 -14.65
N LEU A 226 7.01 23.96 -13.97
CA LEU A 226 8.33 24.54 -13.71
C LEU A 226 9.31 24.36 -14.88
N ARG A 227 9.08 23.43 -15.80
CA ARG A 227 9.93 23.17 -16.98
C ARG A 227 11.42 23.13 -16.64
N GLN A 228 12.19 24.13 -17.10
CA GLN A 228 13.63 24.25 -16.86
C GLN A 228 13.95 24.56 -15.40
N ASP A 229 13.00 25.13 -14.66
CA ASP A 229 13.14 25.46 -13.25
C ASP A 229 12.83 24.28 -12.31
N TRP A 230 12.50 23.11 -12.83
CA TRP A 230 12.34 21.90 -12.02
C TRP A 230 13.69 21.49 -11.41
N PRO A 231 13.83 21.47 -10.05
CA PRO A 231 15.07 21.02 -9.42
C PRO A 231 15.26 19.52 -9.69
N ARG A 232 16.44 19.17 -10.17
CA ARG A 232 16.77 17.78 -10.53
C ARG A 232 17.36 16.98 -9.37
N THR A 233 17.91 17.68 -8.38
CA THR A 233 18.55 17.08 -7.21
C THR A 233 18.01 17.66 -5.92
N LEU A 234 18.22 16.93 -4.80
CA LEU A 234 17.90 17.43 -3.46
C LEU A 234 18.65 18.72 -3.14
N GLU A 235 19.89 18.80 -3.57
CA GLU A 235 20.77 19.94 -3.33
C GLU A 235 20.23 21.20 -4.01
N GLU A 236 19.84 21.10 -5.29
CA GLU A 236 19.17 22.18 -6.03
C GLU A 236 17.86 22.60 -5.36
N LEU A 237 17.06 21.65 -4.88
CA LEU A 237 15.81 21.94 -4.18
C LEU A 237 16.05 22.71 -2.88
N GLU A 238 17.05 22.33 -2.11
CA GLU A 238 17.39 22.99 -0.84
C GLU A 238 17.94 24.40 -1.05
N LEU A 239 18.78 24.61 -2.08
CA LEU A 239 19.28 25.92 -2.44
C LEU A 239 18.14 26.86 -2.83
N ARG A 240 17.19 26.41 -3.66
CA ARG A 240 16.02 27.22 -4.04
C ARG A 240 15.12 27.55 -2.86
N ARG A 241 14.94 26.66 -1.89
CA ARG A 241 14.18 26.96 -0.68
C ARG A 241 14.83 28.05 0.16
N LYS A 242 16.14 27.97 0.36
CA LYS A 242 16.89 29.01 1.09
C LYS A 242 16.81 30.38 0.43
N SER A 243 16.78 30.43 -0.91
CA SER A 243 16.65 31.70 -1.64
C SER A 243 15.24 32.30 -1.62
N LEU A 244 14.21 31.53 -1.24
CA LEU A 244 12.83 32.02 -1.08
C LEU A 244 12.51 32.46 0.36
N ASP A 245 13.31 32.00 1.33
CA ASP A 245 13.16 32.31 2.75
C ASP A 245 14.06 33.51 3.17
N SER A 246 14.89 34.02 2.24
CA SER A 246 15.74 35.22 2.38
C SER A 246 15.13 36.44 1.69
#